data_ea92ab21ee5563dfb2461a9489bbf530
#
_entry.id   ea92ab21ee5563dfb2461a9489bbf530
#
_cell.length_a   1.000
_cell.length_b   1.000
_cell.length_c   1.000
_cell.angle_alpha   90.00
_cell.angle_beta   90.00
_cell.angle_gamma   90.00
#
_symmetry.space_group_name_H-M   'P 1'
#
loop_
_entity.id
_entity.type
_entity.pdbx_description
1 polymer ?
#
loop_
_entity_poly.entity_id
_entity_poly.type
_entity_poly.pdbx_seq_one_letter_code
_entity_poly.pdbx_strand_id
1 'polypeptide(L)'
;MRSLDELLAASKWAGALPPGQLQRARAAIVVRDLQPGNYACHKGDPANVWVGVIDGLVKAASLSATGKSVTFATFPANSWFGEGSILKREARKYDVVALRESRVALMPEVTFFWLLDTSIPFNRFILTQLNERLGQFMGAFEHDRLHEPEARVAHAIADMLHPQLYPSREGRIEISNEELGRLVGASRQRISEALQVLEKSGLIKMQYRMITVLDIDGLRDFGS
;
A
#
# COMPACT_ATOMS: atom_id res chain seq x y z
N MET A 1 -9.14 -13.77 10.42
CA MET A 1 -8.26 -13.49 9.23
C MET A 1 -9.05 -13.68 7.96
N ARG A 2 -8.91 -12.73 7.03
CA ARG A 2 -9.56 -12.80 5.72
C ARG A 2 -9.01 -13.94 4.86
N SER A 3 -9.79 -14.38 3.86
CA SER A 3 -9.44 -15.44 2.93
C SER A 3 -8.91 -14.89 1.60
N LEU A 4 -8.27 -15.76 0.79
CA LEU A 4 -7.88 -15.42 -0.58
C LEU A 4 -9.11 -15.04 -1.43
N ASP A 5 -10.24 -15.71 -1.20
CA ASP A 5 -11.46 -15.45 -1.96
C ASP A 5 -12.03 -14.06 -1.68
N GLU A 6 -11.95 -13.59 -0.44
CA GLU A 6 -12.33 -12.21 -0.07
C GLU A 6 -11.41 -11.16 -0.72
N LEU A 7 -10.08 -11.43 -0.76
CA LEU A 7 -9.15 -10.55 -1.49
C LEU A 7 -9.50 -10.49 -2.98
N LEU A 8 -9.74 -11.64 -3.62
CA LEU A 8 -10.08 -11.69 -5.05
C LEU A 8 -11.42 -11.01 -5.34
N ALA A 9 -12.43 -11.22 -4.48
CA ALA A 9 -13.73 -10.55 -4.61
C ALA A 9 -13.63 -9.02 -4.50
N ALA A 10 -12.70 -8.51 -3.66
CA ALA A 10 -12.42 -7.08 -3.53
C ALA A 10 -11.53 -6.52 -4.65
N SER A 11 -10.86 -7.39 -5.43
CA SER A 11 -9.88 -6.98 -6.44
C SER A 11 -10.55 -6.65 -7.77
N LYS A 12 -10.44 -5.40 -8.23
CA LYS A 12 -11.02 -4.96 -9.52
C LYS A 12 -10.56 -5.79 -10.70
N TRP A 13 -9.28 -6.20 -10.72
CA TRP A 13 -8.74 -7.03 -11.80
C TRP A 13 -9.39 -8.43 -11.83
N ALA A 14 -9.64 -9.01 -10.67
CA ALA A 14 -10.25 -10.34 -10.57
C ALA A 14 -11.72 -10.32 -11.00
N GLY A 15 -12.47 -9.30 -10.60
CA GLY A 15 -13.87 -9.10 -11.02
C GLY A 15 -14.05 -8.83 -12.52
N ALA A 16 -12.99 -8.41 -13.22
CA ALA A 16 -13.01 -8.15 -14.66
C ALA A 16 -12.63 -9.38 -15.52
N LEU A 17 -12.20 -10.50 -14.90
CA LEU A 17 -11.80 -11.71 -15.60
C LEU A 17 -12.99 -12.64 -15.89
N PRO A 18 -12.97 -13.36 -17.02
CA PRO A 18 -13.84 -14.51 -17.22
C PRO A 18 -13.64 -15.57 -16.12
N PRO A 19 -14.71 -16.30 -15.70
CA PRO A 19 -14.62 -17.25 -14.58
C PRO A 19 -13.50 -18.30 -14.72
N GLY A 20 -13.25 -18.83 -15.90
CA GLY A 20 -12.17 -19.81 -16.13
C GLY A 20 -10.76 -19.21 -15.97
N GLN A 21 -10.57 -17.95 -16.37
CA GLN A 21 -9.29 -17.26 -16.14
C GLN A 21 -9.07 -16.96 -14.65
N LEU A 22 -10.12 -16.51 -13.96
CA LEU A 22 -10.05 -16.28 -12.52
C LEU A 22 -9.73 -17.56 -11.75
N GLN A 23 -10.41 -18.67 -12.07
CA GLN A 23 -10.17 -19.96 -11.44
C GLN A 23 -8.72 -20.43 -11.62
N ARG A 24 -8.17 -20.31 -12.84
CA ARG A 24 -6.77 -20.65 -13.14
C ARG A 24 -5.80 -19.76 -12.35
N ALA A 25 -6.02 -18.46 -12.33
CA ALA A 25 -5.18 -17.52 -11.58
C ALA A 25 -5.23 -17.83 -10.07
N ARG A 26 -6.44 -18.04 -9.52
CA ARG A 26 -6.64 -18.40 -8.11
C ARG A 26 -5.91 -19.69 -7.72
N ALA A 27 -5.96 -20.71 -8.54
CA ALA A 27 -5.32 -22.01 -8.29
C ALA A 27 -3.77 -21.90 -8.23
N ALA A 28 -3.18 -20.90 -8.90
CA ALA A 28 -1.74 -20.68 -8.92
C ALA A 28 -1.24 -19.80 -7.75
N ILE A 29 -2.12 -19.07 -7.08
CA ILE A 29 -1.75 -18.16 -5.98
C ILE A 29 -1.45 -18.98 -4.72
N VAL A 30 -0.27 -18.70 -4.14
CA VAL A 30 0.17 -19.26 -2.85
C VAL A 30 -0.10 -18.25 -1.75
N VAL A 31 -0.67 -18.71 -0.63
CA VAL A 31 -0.92 -17.89 0.56
C VAL A 31 0.19 -18.11 1.58
N ARG A 32 0.68 -17.02 2.19
CA ARG A 32 1.71 -17.05 3.23
C ARG A 32 1.33 -16.14 4.39
N ASP A 33 1.47 -16.66 5.62
CA ASP A 33 1.30 -15.89 6.85
C ASP A 33 2.63 -15.26 7.27
N LEU A 34 2.58 -14.04 7.77
CA LEU A 34 3.73 -13.23 8.18
C LEU A 34 3.50 -12.71 9.60
N GLN A 35 4.44 -12.97 10.50
CA GLN A 35 4.49 -12.34 11.81
C GLN A 35 5.01 -10.90 11.69
N PRO A 36 4.72 -10.00 12.65
CA PRO A 36 5.32 -8.66 12.68
C PRO A 36 6.83 -8.69 12.52
N GLY A 37 7.37 -7.88 11.62
CA GLY A 37 8.79 -7.83 11.30
C GLY A 37 9.26 -8.85 10.25
N ASN A 38 8.43 -9.83 9.87
CA ASN A 38 8.78 -10.78 8.81
C ASN A 38 8.68 -10.14 7.42
N TYR A 39 9.52 -10.63 6.51
CA TYR A 39 9.62 -10.12 5.15
C TYR A 39 8.72 -10.90 4.19
N ALA A 40 7.93 -10.18 3.40
CA ALA A 40 7.26 -10.73 2.22
C ALA A 40 8.25 -10.94 1.07
N CYS A 41 9.20 -10.01 0.89
CA CYS A 41 10.34 -10.11 -0.02
C CYS A 41 11.47 -9.17 0.43
N HIS A 42 12.70 -9.45 0.02
CA HIS A 42 13.86 -8.61 0.29
C HIS A 42 14.24 -7.77 -0.93
N LYS A 43 14.86 -6.63 -0.69
CA LYS A 43 15.55 -5.86 -1.71
C LYS A 43 16.66 -6.72 -2.32
N GLY A 44 16.73 -6.75 -3.65
CA GLY A 44 17.68 -7.59 -4.38
C GLY A 44 17.16 -8.98 -4.76
N ASP A 45 16.08 -9.47 -4.15
CA ASP A 45 15.46 -10.73 -4.55
C ASP A 45 14.89 -10.65 -5.97
N PRO A 46 14.86 -11.75 -6.74
CA PRO A 46 14.14 -11.82 -8.00
C PRO A 46 12.66 -11.47 -7.82
N ALA A 47 12.08 -10.62 -8.69
CA ALA A 47 10.67 -10.28 -8.65
C ALA A 47 9.83 -11.35 -9.37
N ASN A 48 9.76 -12.54 -8.81
CA ASN A 48 9.09 -13.71 -9.37
C ASN A 48 7.63 -13.88 -8.92
N VAL A 49 7.11 -12.98 -8.09
CA VAL A 49 5.70 -12.98 -7.64
C VAL A 49 5.12 -11.57 -7.61
N TRP A 50 3.84 -11.43 -7.96
CA TRP A 50 3.03 -10.26 -7.65
C TRP A 50 2.34 -10.47 -6.31
N VAL A 51 2.36 -9.46 -5.44
CA VAL A 51 1.96 -9.63 -4.05
C VAL A 51 0.64 -8.94 -3.76
N GLY A 52 -0.32 -9.70 -3.22
CA GLY A 52 -1.57 -9.19 -2.67
C GLY A 52 -1.58 -9.26 -1.15
N VAL A 53 -2.19 -8.29 -0.47
CA VAL A 53 -2.39 -8.32 0.99
C VAL A 53 -3.80 -8.79 1.29
N ILE A 54 -3.92 -10.01 1.79
CA ILE A 54 -5.23 -10.60 2.18
C ILE A 54 -5.71 -9.94 3.46
N ASP A 55 -4.83 -9.87 4.47
CA ASP A 55 -5.13 -9.30 5.78
C ASP A 55 -3.87 -8.67 6.38
N GLY A 56 -4.04 -7.74 7.32
CA GLY A 56 -2.93 -7.08 7.99
C GLY A 56 -2.44 -5.79 7.32
N LEU A 57 -1.16 -5.48 7.47
CA LEU A 57 -0.50 -4.29 6.94
C LEU A 57 0.97 -4.59 6.70
N VAL A 58 1.44 -4.37 5.48
CA VAL A 58 2.87 -4.45 5.13
C VAL A 58 3.36 -3.11 4.63
N LYS A 59 4.67 -2.85 4.70
CA LYS A 59 5.30 -1.64 4.17
C LYS A 59 6.38 -1.96 3.17
N ALA A 60 6.55 -1.11 2.17
CA ALA A 60 7.75 -1.03 1.35
C ALA A 60 8.75 -0.09 2.03
N ALA A 61 9.95 -0.58 2.32
CA ALA A 61 10.97 0.19 3.01
C ALA A 61 12.37 -0.09 2.45
N SER A 62 13.28 0.83 2.74
CA SER A 62 14.71 0.59 2.53
C SER A 62 15.47 0.93 3.81
N LEU A 63 16.46 0.11 4.12
CA LEU A 63 17.38 0.35 5.23
C LEU A 63 18.71 0.81 4.65
N SER A 64 19.23 1.95 5.14
CA SER A 64 20.57 2.41 4.77
C SER A 64 21.64 1.59 5.51
N ALA A 65 22.87 1.64 5.03
CA ALA A 65 24.02 1.04 5.71
C ALA A 65 24.26 1.61 7.12
N THR A 66 23.76 2.81 7.40
CA THR A 66 23.84 3.47 8.72
C THR A 66 22.66 3.14 9.63
N GLY A 67 21.77 2.22 9.23
CA GLY A 67 20.60 1.82 10.01
C GLY A 67 19.38 2.75 9.90
N LYS A 68 19.45 3.82 9.08
CA LYS A 68 18.29 4.71 8.85
C LYS A 68 17.29 4.00 7.94
N SER A 69 16.04 3.86 8.40
CA SER A 69 14.95 3.27 7.63
C SER A 69 14.08 4.36 7.02
N VAL A 70 13.72 4.20 5.75
CA VAL A 70 12.74 5.02 5.02
C VAL A 70 11.60 4.12 4.58
N THR A 71 10.37 4.53 4.83
CA THR A 71 9.16 3.86 4.34
C THR A 71 8.68 4.60 3.09
N PHE A 72 8.53 3.89 1.97
CA PHE A 72 8.05 4.46 0.70
C PHE A 72 6.53 4.41 0.59
N ALA A 73 5.93 3.32 1.06
CA ALA A 73 4.50 3.09 1.02
C ALA A 73 4.07 2.05 2.06
N THR A 74 2.80 2.07 2.41
CA THR A 74 2.15 1.01 3.19
C THR A 74 1.06 0.35 2.36
N PHE A 75 0.91 -0.97 2.49
CA PHE A 75 -0.07 -1.76 1.78
C PHE A 75 -0.98 -2.46 2.78
N PRO A 76 -2.22 -2.00 2.94
CA PRO A 76 -3.23 -2.65 3.77
C PRO A 76 -3.86 -3.85 3.07
N ALA A 77 -4.76 -4.53 3.77
CA ALA A 77 -5.63 -5.54 3.17
C ALA A 77 -6.31 -5.01 1.90
N ASN A 78 -6.51 -5.91 0.93
CA ASN A 78 -7.04 -5.67 -0.42
C ASN A 78 -6.11 -4.87 -1.37
N SER A 79 -4.87 -4.60 -0.98
CA SER A 79 -3.86 -4.01 -1.87
C SER A 79 -3.15 -5.09 -2.70
N TRP A 80 -2.75 -4.72 -3.92
CA TRP A 80 -1.81 -5.47 -4.75
C TRP A 80 -0.62 -4.58 -5.10
N PHE A 81 0.59 -5.14 -5.10
CA PHE A 81 1.81 -4.34 -5.36
C PHE A 81 2.96 -5.18 -5.91
N GLY A 82 4.02 -4.48 -6.39
CA GLY A 82 5.22 -5.10 -6.91
C GLY A 82 5.20 -5.35 -8.41
N GLU A 83 4.19 -4.83 -9.11
CA GLU A 83 4.02 -4.91 -10.56
C GLU A 83 5.18 -4.30 -11.33
N GLY A 84 5.75 -3.21 -10.86
CA GLY A 84 6.84 -2.53 -11.57
C GLY A 84 8.10 -3.39 -11.73
N SER A 85 8.52 -4.10 -10.69
CA SER A 85 9.69 -4.98 -10.77
C SER A 85 9.40 -6.26 -11.55
N ILE A 86 8.19 -6.85 -11.40
CA ILE A 86 7.84 -8.07 -12.13
C ILE A 86 7.70 -7.82 -13.64
N LEU A 87 7.08 -6.71 -14.06
CA LEU A 87 6.96 -6.31 -15.46
C LEU A 87 8.32 -6.17 -16.14
N LYS A 88 9.32 -5.64 -15.42
CA LYS A 88 10.68 -5.42 -15.92
C LYS A 88 11.60 -6.63 -15.74
N ARG A 89 11.12 -7.68 -15.07
CA ARG A 89 11.92 -8.87 -14.70
C ARG A 89 13.23 -8.50 -14.01
N GLU A 90 13.18 -7.50 -13.13
CA GLU A 90 14.34 -7.03 -12.38
C GLU A 90 14.25 -7.39 -10.89
N ALA A 91 15.35 -7.26 -10.18
CA ALA A 91 15.38 -7.46 -8.74
C ALA A 91 14.49 -6.44 -8.00
N ARG A 92 13.93 -6.83 -6.86
CA ARG A 92 13.16 -5.97 -5.96
C ARG A 92 13.98 -4.74 -5.57
N LYS A 93 13.36 -3.57 -5.63
CA LYS A 93 14.01 -2.29 -5.31
C LYS A 93 13.97 -1.94 -3.82
N TYR A 94 13.13 -2.62 -3.04
CA TYR A 94 12.89 -2.36 -1.62
C TYR A 94 12.49 -3.65 -0.90
N ASP A 95 12.64 -3.62 0.41
CA ASP A 95 12.12 -4.65 1.32
C ASP A 95 10.62 -4.49 1.48
N VAL A 96 9.90 -5.59 1.67
CA VAL A 96 8.49 -5.57 2.09
C VAL A 96 8.37 -6.31 3.42
N VAL A 97 7.98 -5.57 4.46
CA VAL A 97 7.99 -6.02 5.86
C VAL A 97 6.59 -5.91 6.46
N ALA A 98 6.16 -6.94 7.16
CA ALA A 98 4.90 -6.93 7.91
C ALA A 98 4.99 -6.02 9.14
N LEU A 99 4.08 -5.04 9.25
CA LEU A 99 3.97 -4.16 10.41
C LEU A 99 3.18 -4.78 11.56
N ARG A 100 2.35 -5.75 11.25
CA ARG A 100 1.55 -6.56 12.15
C ARG A 100 1.35 -7.94 11.57
N GLU A 101 0.73 -8.86 12.31
CA GLU A 101 0.32 -10.15 11.76
C GLU A 101 -0.43 -9.92 10.44
N SER A 102 0.07 -10.55 9.37
CA SER A 102 -0.39 -10.30 8.01
C SER A 102 -0.46 -11.59 7.22
N ARG A 103 -1.38 -11.64 6.27
CA ARG A 103 -1.52 -12.74 5.31
C ARG A 103 -1.40 -12.20 3.90
N VAL A 104 -0.53 -12.78 3.09
CA VAL A 104 -0.26 -12.32 1.73
C VAL A 104 -0.55 -13.40 0.70
N ALA A 105 -0.99 -12.97 -0.48
CA ALA A 105 -1.19 -13.77 -1.68
C ALA A 105 0.00 -13.53 -2.62
N LEU A 106 0.62 -14.60 -3.07
CA LEU A 106 1.79 -14.58 -3.95
C LEU A 106 1.37 -15.17 -5.30
N MET A 107 1.12 -14.33 -6.29
CA MET A 107 0.82 -14.75 -7.66
C MET A 107 2.13 -14.94 -8.43
N PRO A 108 2.46 -16.15 -8.93
CA PRO A 108 3.68 -16.39 -9.69
C PRO A 108 3.76 -15.53 -10.95
N GLU A 109 4.98 -15.14 -11.35
CA GLU A 109 5.21 -14.34 -12.56
C GLU A 109 4.63 -14.98 -13.82
N VAL A 110 4.69 -16.30 -13.92
CA VAL A 110 4.11 -17.06 -15.06
C VAL A 110 2.61 -16.78 -15.19
N THR A 111 1.88 -16.75 -14.07
CA THR A 111 0.44 -16.45 -14.05
C THR A 111 0.20 -14.97 -14.35
N PHE A 112 1.01 -14.09 -13.80
CA PHE A 112 0.93 -12.65 -14.03
C PHE A 112 1.12 -12.31 -15.52
N PHE A 113 2.17 -12.85 -16.18
CA PHE A 113 2.40 -12.64 -17.60
C PHE A 113 1.35 -13.31 -18.46
N TRP A 114 0.89 -14.52 -18.10
CA TRP A 114 -0.23 -15.14 -18.82
C TRP A 114 -1.49 -14.25 -18.82
N LEU A 115 -1.82 -13.61 -17.67
CA LEU A 115 -2.93 -12.65 -17.61
C LEU A 115 -2.67 -11.41 -18.45
N LEU A 116 -1.44 -10.89 -18.45
CA LEU A 116 -1.06 -9.78 -19.32
C LEU A 116 -1.24 -10.11 -20.81
N ASP A 117 -0.85 -11.32 -21.22
CA ASP A 117 -0.89 -11.71 -22.63
C ASP A 117 -2.30 -12.05 -23.11
N THR A 118 -3.20 -12.45 -22.20
CA THR A 118 -4.53 -12.98 -22.58
C THR A 118 -5.72 -12.13 -22.11
N SER A 119 -5.51 -11.11 -21.27
CA SER A 119 -6.59 -10.32 -20.69
C SER A 119 -6.37 -8.81 -20.84
N ILE A 120 -7.09 -8.19 -21.77
CA ILE A 120 -7.10 -6.72 -21.92
C ILE A 120 -7.58 -6.02 -20.62
N PRO A 121 -8.63 -6.49 -19.92
CA PRO A 121 -9.02 -5.88 -18.64
C PRO A 121 -7.91 -5.89 -17.60
N PHE A 122 -7.13 -7.00 -17.50
CA PHE A 122 -6.00 -7.07 -16.60
C PHE A 122 -4.90 -6.07 -16.97
N ASN A 123 -4.55 -5.96 -18.26
CA ASN A 123 -3.61 -4.96 -18.75
C ASN A 123 -4.03 -3.53 -18.36
N ARG A 124 -5.29 -3.18 -18.62
CA ARG A 124 -5.83 -1.86 -18.26
C ARG A 124 -5.75 -1.61 -16.76
N PHE A 125 -6.06 -2.63 -15.95
CA PHE A 125 -5.91 -2.52 -14.49
C PHE A 125 -4.45 -2.22 -14.09
N ILE A 126 -3.47 -2.95 -14.63
CA ILE A 126 -2.04 -2.76 -14.32
C ILE A 126 -1.57 -1.36 -14.77
N LEU A 127 -1.95 -0.91 -15.96
CA LEU A 127 -1.62 0.44 -16.45
C LEU A 127 -2.20 1.53 -15.52
N THR A 128 -3.47 1.40 -15.14
CA THR A 128 -4.11 2.33 -14.21
C THR A 128 -3.40 2.31 -12.86
N GLN A 129 -3.11 1.13 -12.30
CA GLN A 129 -2.43 1.01 -11.01
C GLN A 129 -1.04 1.65 -11.02
N LEU A 130 -0.26 1.46 -12.08
CA LEU A 130 1.05 2.10 -12.24
C LEU A 130 0.94 3.63 -12.32
N ASN A 131 -0.05 4.14 -13.07
CA ASN A 131 -0.27 5.57 -13.19
C ASN A 131 -0.70 6.21 -11.86
N GLU A 132 -1.61 5.55 -11.12
CA GLU A 132 -2.02 6.02 -9.79
C GLU A 132 -0.85 6.03 -8.78
N ARG A 133 0.02 5.01 -8.83
CA ARG A 133 1.24 5.01 -7.99
C ARG A 133 2.22 6.10 -8.37
N LEU A 134 2.38 6.37 -9.68
CA LEU A 134 3.20 7.48 -10.14
C LEU A 134 2.63 8.82 -9.64
N GLY A 135 1.31 9.01 -9.73
CA GLY A 135 0.63 10.19 -9.20
C GLY A 135 0.85 10.37 -7.70
N GLN A 136 0.66 9.31 -6.91
CA GLN A 136 0.96 9.34 -5.46
C GLN A 136 2.43 9.71 -5.17
N PHE A 137 3.37 9.13 -5.93
CA PHE A 137 4.78 9.42 -5.74
C PHE A 137 5.12 10.89 -6.08
N MET A 138 4.56 11.41 -7.17
CA MET A 138 4.73 12.82 -7.56
C MET A 138 4.14 13.76 -6.50
N GLY A 139 2.93 13.49 -6.03
CA GLY A 139 2.30 14.26 -4.95
C GLY A 139 3.11 14.21 -3.65
N ALA A 140 3.57 13.03 -3.22
CA ALA A 140 4.40 12.90 -2.03
C ALA A 140 5.73 13.67 -2.15
N PHE A 141 6.34 13.69 -3.34
CA PHE A 141 7.56 14.44 -3.61
C PHE A 141 7.32 15.96 -3.59
N GLU A 142 6.19 16.43 -4.12
CA GLU A 142 5.78 17.82 -4.06
C GLU A 142 5.52 18.26 -2.62
N HIS A 143 4.73 17.48 -1.88
CA HIS A 143 4.39 17.77 -0.49
C HIS A 143 5.64 17.81 0.41
N ASP A 144 6.62 16.94 0.18
CA ASP A 144 7.87 16.95 0.95
C ASP A 144 8.68 18.25 0.76
N ARG A 145 8.52 18.92 -0.37
CA ARG A 145 9.28 20.12 -0.72
C ARG A 145 8.56 21.44 -0.46
N LEU A 146 7.23 21.46 -0.53
CA LEU A 146 6.45 22.69 -0.54
C LEU A 146 5.61 22.88 0.73
N HIS A 147 5.36 21.83 1.52
CA HIS A 147 4.41 21.91 2.62
C HIS A 147 5.02 21.68 4.00
N GLU A 148 4.39 22.32 4.99
CA GLU A 148 4.69 22.13 6.40
C GLU A 148 4.37 20.70 6.88
N PRO A 149 4.94 20.23 7.99
CA PRO A 149 4.75 18.84 8.46
C PRO A 149 3.30 18.42 8.65
N GLU A 150 2.43 19.34 9.07
CA GLU A 150 0.99 19.06 9.29
C GLU A 150 0.28 18.73 7.98
N ALA A 151 0.54 19.49 6.92
CA ALA A 151 -0.03 19.24 5.59
C ALA A 151 0.52 17.94 5.01
N ARG A 152 1.80 17.65 5.16
CA ARG A 152 2.41 16.38 4.72
C ARG A 152 1.76 15.17 5.42
N VAL A 153 1.44 15.29 6.71
CA VAL A 153 0.72 14.24 7.44
C VAL A 153 -0.70 14.09 6.94
N ALA A 154 -1.42 15.20 6.68
CA ALA A 154 -2.77 15.17 6.13
C ALA A 154 -2.82 14.45 4.77
N HIS A 155 -1.96 14.84 3.85
CA HIS A 155 -1.85 14.22 2.51
C HIS A 155 -1.45 12.74 2.59
N ALA A 156 -0.49 12.37 3.45
CA ALA A 156 -0.11 10.97 3.64
C ALA A 156 -1.27 10.11 4.17
N ILE A 157 -2.11 10.65 5.07
CA ILE A 157 -3.31 9.98 5.56
C ILE A 157 -4.34 9.83 4.43
N ALA A 158 -4.57 10.87 3.62
CA ALA A 158 -5.48 10.82 2.48
C ALA A 158 -5.03 9.80 1.43
N ASP A 159 -3.73 9.75 1.12
CA ASP A 159 -3.13 8.79 0.20
C ASP A 159 -3.27 7.34 0.65
N MET A 160 -3.25 7.08 1.95
CA MET A 160 -3.50 5.75 2.51
C MET A 160 -4.95 5.27 2.32
N LEU A 161 -5.87 6.14 1.90
CA LEU A 161 -7.27 5.84 1.59
C LEU A 161 -7.58 5.93 0.09
N HIS A 162 -6.56 5.90 -0.76
CA HIS A 162 -6.75 6.01 -2.22
C HIS A 162 -7.64 4.89 -2.76
N PRO A 163 -8.80 5.20 -3.39
CA PRO A 163 -9.84 4.19 -3.68
C PRO A 163 -9.44 3.18 -4.77
N GLN A 164 -8.49 3.53 -5.63
CA GLN A 164 -7.99 2.63 -6.67
C GLN A 164 -6.91 1.69 -6.13
N LEU A 165 -6.00 2.20 -5.30
CA LEU A 165 -4.86 1.45 -4.79
C LEU A 165 -5.21 0.64 -3.54
N TYR A 166 -6.17 1.11 -2.75
CA TYR A 166 -6.54 0.56 -1.44
C TYR A 166 -8.07 0.43 -1.31
N PRO A 167 -8.71 -0.41 -2.14
CA PRO A 167 -10.15 -0.60 -2.07
C PRO A 167 -10.54 -1.15 -0.68
N SER A 168 -11.71 -0.78 -0.20
CA SER A 168 -12.30 -1.24 1.07
C SER A 168 -11.71 -0.65 2.36
N ARG A 169 -11.01 0.48 2.33
CA ARG A 169 -10.72 1.23 3.56
C ARG A 169 -11.91 2.12 3.93
N GLU A 170 -12.60 1.76 5.00
CA GLU A 170 -13.73 2.51 5.56
C GLU A 170 -13.28 3.76 6.36
N GLY A 171 -12.36 4.57 5.82
CA GLY A 171 -11.85 5.75 6.52
C GLY A 171 -11.03 5.46 7.79
N ARG A 172 -10.67 4.20 8.06
CA ARG A 172 -9.93 3.79 9.25
C ARG A 172 -8.52 3.33 8.91
N ILE A 173 -7.53 3.91 9.58
CA ILE A 173 -6.11 3.62 9.39
C ILE A 173 -5.51 3.22 10.73
N GLU A 174 -5.03 2.00 10.84
CA GLU A 174 -4.28 1.54 12.01
C GLU A 174 -2.78 1.64 11.69
N ILE A 175 -2.13 2.67 12.23
CA ILE A 175 -0.69 2.94 12.04
C ILE A 175 -0.13 3.60 13.30
N SER A 176 1.13 3.31 13.65
CA SER A 176 1.79 4.01 14.75
C SER A 176 2.34 5.37 14.30
N ASN A 177 2.48 6.32 15.25
CA ASN A 177 3.11 7.61 14.97
C ASN A 177 4.55 7.45 14.47
N GLU A 178 5.25 6.40 14.91
CA GLU A 178 6.61 6.10 14.45
C GLU A 178 6.62 5.69 12.96
N GLU A 179 5.71 4.80 12.55
CA GLU A 179 5.62 4.38 11.14
C GLU A 179 5.12 5.51 10.23
N LEU A 180 4.16 6.31 10.71
CA LEU A 180 3.72 7.51 9.98
C LEU A 180 4.88 8.51 9.84
N GLY A 181 5.70 8.66 10.88
CA GLY A 181 6.90 9.49 10.84
C GLY A 181 7.94 9.01 9.84
N ARG A 182 8.13 7.70 9.71
CA ARG A 182 9.02 7.10 8.68
C ARG A 182 8.48 7.29 7.26
N LEU A 183 7.17 7.33 7.10
CA LEU A 183 6.51 7.58 5.80
C LEU A 183 6.66 9.03 5.35
N VAL A 184 6.45 10.00 6.26
CA VAL A 184 6.49 11.43 5.92
C VAL A 184 7.83 12.12 6.24
N GLY A 185 8.82 11.37 6.74
CA GLY A 185 10.15 11.92 7.07
C GLY A 185 10.15 12.87 8.28
N ALA A 186 9.25 12.65 9.26
CA ALA A 186 9.12 13.49 10.45
C ALA A 186 9.36 12.71 11.75
N SER A 187 9.75 13.43 12.84
CA SER A 187 9.89 12.82 14.16
C SER A 187 8.54 12.42 14.75
N ARG A 188 8.54 11.40 15.65
CA ARG A 188 7.34 10.97 16.36
C ARG A 188 6.62 12.13 17.08
N GLN A 189 7.36 13.08 17.64
CA GLN A 189 6.79 14.24 18.31
C GLN A 189 6.05 15.13 17.31
N ARG A 190 6.66 15.48 16.16
CA ARG A 190 6.01 16.27 15.11
C ARG A 190 4.77 15.60 14.55
N ILE A 191 4.80 14.27 14.38
CA ILE A 191 3.60 13.52 14.00
C ILE A 191 2.49 13.67 15.03
N SER A 192 2.81 13.57 16.32
CA SER A 192 1.82 13.75 17.39
C SER A 192 1.20 15.14 17.37
N GLU A 193 2.01 16.18 17.19
CA GLU A 193 1.58 17.58 17.08
C GLU A 193 0.67 17.78 15.84
N ALA A 194 1.10 17.29 14.68
CA ALA A 194 0.32 17.35 13.44
C ALA A 194 -1.05 16.66 13.57
N LEU A 195 -1.08 15.43 14.11
CA LEU A 195 -2.34 14.71 14.32
C LEU A 195 -3.30 15.46 15.28
N GLN A 196 -2.79 16.14 16.30
CA GLN A 196 -3.61 16.98 17.17
C GLN A 196 -4.21 18.18 16.44
N VAL A 197 -3.44 18.80 15.52
CA VAL A 197 -3.94 19.90 14.67
C VAL A 197 -5.06 19.41 13.78
N LEU A 198 -4.87 18.28 13.07
CA LEU A 198 -5.89 17.69 12.19
C LEU A 198 -7.15 17.25 12.95
N GLU A 199 -7.01 16.73 14.17
CA GLU A 199 -8.14 16.38 15.02
C GLU A 199 -8.93 17.62 15.48
N LYS A 200 -8.24 18.67 15.92
CA LYS A 200 -8.86 19.97 16.27
C LYS A 200 -9.57 20.63 15.09
N SER A 201 -9.06 20.44 13.87
CA SER A 201 -9.70 20.90 12.65
C SER A 201 -10.90 20.02 12.21
N GLY A 202 -11.21 18.96 12.95
CA GLY A 202 -12.35 18.07 12.65
C GLY A 202 -12.13 17.14 11.46
N LEU A 203 -10.91 17.03 10.92
CA LEU A 203 -10.61 16.21 9.75
C LEU A 203 -10.44 14.73 10.09
N ILE A 204 -9.95 14.45 11.29
CA ILE A 204 -9.73 13.09 11.79
C ILE A 204 -10.24 12.94 13.22
N LYS A 205 -10.38 11.70 13.67
CA LYS A 205 -10.56 11.33 15.07
C LYS A 205 -9.51 10.31 15.47
N MET A 206 -8.79 10.61 16.56
CA MET A 206 -7.77 9.73 17.11
C MET A 206 -8.33 8.78 18.15
N GLN A 207 -7.97 7.51 18.02
CA GLN A 207 -8.10 6.50 19.07
C GLN A 207 -6.77 5.77 19.18
N TYR A 208 -6.59 4.91 20.19
CA TYR A 208 -5.32 4.21 20.36
C TYR A 208 -4.87 3.52 19.06
N ARG A 209 -3.78 4.03 18.44
CA ARG A 209 -3.21 3.57 17.16
C ARG A 209 -4.16 3.54 15.96
N MET A 210 -5.34 4.12 16.08
CA MET A 210 -6.35 4.17 15.03
C MET A 210 -6.65 5.62 14.67
N ILE A 211 -6.54 5.95 13.40
CA ILE A 211 -6.95 7.21 12.80
C ILE A 211 -8.25 6.94 12.05
N THR A 212 -9.33 7.61 12.44
CA THR A 212 -10.58 7.62 11.68
C THR A 212 -10.64 8.93 10.91
N VAL A 213 -10.70 8.88 9.59
CA VAL A 213 -10.84 10.04 8.72
C VAL A 213 -12.32 10.44 8.70
N LEU A 214 -12.59 11.70 9.01
CA LEU A 214 -13.92 12.29 9.03
C LEU A 214 -14.20 13.08 7.75
N ASP A 215 -13.17 13.75 7.21
CA ASP A 215 -13.24 14.54 5.98
C ASP A 215 -11.98 14.28 5.13
N ILE A 216 -12.12 13.49 4.08
CA ILE A 216 -11.01 13.14 3.19
C ILE A 216 -10.63 14.29 2.25
N ASP A 217 -11.61 15.08 1.82
CA ASP A 217 -11.36 16.19 0.90
C ASP A 217 -10.68 17.34 1.65
N GLY A 218 -11.12 17.60 2.89
CA GLY A 218 -10.42 18.52 3.79
C GLY A 218 -8.98 18.12 4.08
N LEU A 219 -8.65 16.80 4.14
CA LEU A 219 -7.26 16.35 4.26
C LEU A 219 -6.44 16.57 2.98
N ARG A 220 -7.07 16.44 1.81
CA ARG A 220 -6.42 16.69 0.50
C ARG A 220 -6.11 18.15 0.27
N ASP A 221 -6.98 19.03 0.76
CA ASP A 221 -6.87 20.48 0.60
C ASP A 221 -6.10 21.15 1.74
N PHE A 222 -5.67 20.38 2.76
CA PHE A 222 -5.05 20.94 3.96
C PHE A 222 -3.66 21.51 3.66
N GLY A 223 -3.51 22.83 3.87
CA GLY A 223 -2.25 23.54 3.66
C GLY A 223 -1.92 23.84 2.18
N SER A 224 -2.93 23.73 1.29
CA SER A 224 -2.81 24.10 -0.13
C SER A 224 -2.88 25.63 -0.31
#